data_8264e39d8750b43b33ad3a1fbfb22484
#
_entry.id   8264e39d8750b43b33ad3a1fbfb22484
#
_cell.length_a   1.000
_cell.length_b   1.000
_cell.length_c   1.000
_cell.angle_alpha   90.00
_cell.angle_beta   90.00
_cell.angle_gamma   90.00
#
_symmetry.space_group_name_H-M   'P 1'
#
loop_
_entity.id
_entity.type
_entity.pdbx_description
1 polymer ?
#
loop_
_entity_poly.entity_id
_entity_poly.type
_entity_poly.pdbx_seq_one_letter_code
_entity_poly.pdbx_strand_id
1 'polypeptide(L)'
;MAHGDHYKQSGKPIEAKKTFFRIMTYLAKDKNLLIVIGSLIIISIGCNLVGSYMIRPIINNYIIPGNYEGLLHILIILGVIYLIGVAAVYIQYRLLNRIGQRAVTRMRTDLFKKMEKLPIKYFDTHQHGDIMSRYTNDIDQVSNALTDGLSDMLTSSLMLIGIFTLMIYISPILTLATLITIPLMFLSAKTIVTRSKKYFKAQQDTLGDTNGYIEEMISGQKVIKVFGYEKKIEQDFEQLNQKLNEKSKKAQFYSGMMMPVMQNLNTLNFVVVTIVGGLLAIFRGFDVGGLAAFLQYSRQFGRPINELAGLYNSIQAAMAGAERIFQVIDEAPEQKDAPDAMILNDVKGDLKMKDVYFGYKQDKLILKGVSLHATPGTKIALVGETGAGKTTILNMLPRFFDIKSGEITIDGISIHNIKRESLRQSMAIVLQDTHLFTGTVCENIRFGRPEATDEEVIQAAKLTAAHSFIKRLPKGYHTMLENDGANLSQGQRQLLNIARAAIADPPILLLDEATSNIDTRSELLIQKGLDKLMEGRTSIIIAHRLSTVRNADRILVLDDGQIIEQGTHTELLNLKGKYYSLYQEQFEEF
;
A
#
# COMPACT_ATOMS: atom_id res chain seq x y z
N MET A 1 7.40 -18.69 -16.02
CA MET A 1 6.31 -17.86 -16.56
C MET A 1 5.01 -18.29 -15.88
N ALA A 2 4.60 -17.64 -14.84
CA ALA A 2 3.33 -17.84 -14.16
C ALA A 2 2.45 -16.64 -14.51
N HIS A 3 1.39 -16.90 -15.30
CA HIS A 3 0.33 -15.92 -15.52
C HIS A 3 -0.27 -15.55 -14.17
N GLY A 4 0.13 -14.38 -13.65
CA GLY A 4 -0.59 -13.73 -12.58
C GLY A 4 -1.98 -13.39 -13.12
N ASP A 5 -3.01 -13.93 -12.50
CA ASP A 5 -4.36 -13.40 -12.62
C ASP A 5 -4.28 -11.92 -12.25
N HIS A 6 -4.27 -11.08 -13.28
CA HIS A 6 -4.51 -9.66 -13.11
C HIS A 6 -5.89 -9.53 -12.45
N TYR A 7 -5.90 -9.33 -11.15
CA TYR A 7 -7.04 -8.75 -10.46
C TYR A 7 -7.38 -7.47 -11.21
N LYS A 8 -8.37 -7.53 -12.10
CA LYS A 8 -8.98 -6.36 -12.71
C LYS A 8 -9.32 -5.45 -11.54
N GLN A 9 -8.61 -4.32 -11.46
CA GLN A 9 -9.02 -3.20 -10.64
C GLN A 9 -10.39 -2.74 -11.15
N SER A 10 -11.44 -3.45 -10.76
CA SER A 10 -12.79 -2.94 -10.90
C SER A 10 -12.89 -1.86 -9.81
N GLY A 11 -12.81 -0.59 -10.21
CA GLY A 11 -12.90 0.57 -9.32
C GLY A 11 -14.25 0.73 -8.63
N LYS A 12 -15.04 -0.35 -8.50
CA LYS A 12 -16.30 -0.38 -7.78
C LYS A 12 -16.19 -1.31 -6.58
N PRO A 13 -16.56 -0.82 -5.39
CA PRO A 13 -16.57 -1.64 -4.18
C PRO A 13 -17.58 -2.78 -4.32
N ILE A 14 -17.21 -3.97 -3.86
CA ILE A 14 -18.06 -5.18 -3.89
C ILE A 14 -19.05 -5.14 -2.73
N GLU A 15 -18.59 -4.76 -1.51
CA GLU A 15 -19.39 -4.68 -0.28
C GLU A 15 -19.52 -3.23 0.23
N ALA A 16 -19.91 -2.30 -0.65
CA ALA A 16 -19.95 -0.86 -0.35
C ALA A 16 -20.66 -0.52 0.99
N LYS A 17 -21.82 -1.13 1.27
CA LYS A 17 -22.58 -0.87 2.49
C LYS A 17 -21.81 -1.25 3.77
N LYS A 18 -21.21 -2.43 3.80
CA LYS A 18 -20.42 -2.92 4.94
C LYS A 18 -19.18 -2.06 5.16
N THR A 19 -18.48 -1.74 4.08
CA THR A 19 -17.29 -0.87 4.08
C THR A 19 -17.63 0.52 4.61
N PHE A 20 -18.72 1.12 4.15
CA PHE A 20 -19.20 2.42 4.64
C PHE A 20 -19.46 2.42 6.15
N PHE A 21 -20.22 1.46 6.66
CA PHE A 21 -20.47 1.37 8.10
C PHE A 21 -19.18 1.17 8.90
N ARG A 22 -18.25 0.43 8.36
CA ARG A 22 -16.95 0.20 9.01
C ARG A 22 -16.10 1.46 9.06
N ILE A 23 -16.07 2.25 7.99
CA ILE A 23 -15.44 3.58 8.00
C ILE A 23 -16.10 4.47 9.05
N MET A 24 -17.43 4.46 9.12
CA MET A 24 -18.17 5.24 10.12
C MET A 24 -17.83 4.85 11.56
N THR A 25 -17.45 3.61 11.86
CA THR A 25 -16.99 3.23 13.21
C THR A 25 -15.69 3.91 13.61
N TYR A 26 -14.79 4.21 12.67
CA TYR A 26 -13.56 4.98 12.95
C TYR A 26 -13.86 6.45 13.26
N LEU A 27 -14.85 7.05 12.61
CA LEU A 27 -15.33 8.41 12.88
C LEU A 27 -16.15 8.50 14.17
N ALA A 28 -16.99 7.50 14.45
CA ALA A 28 -17.90 7.47 15.59
C ALA A 28 -17.18 7.51 16.95
N LYS A 29 -15.87 7.21 16.99
CA LYS A 29 -15.04 7.39 18.19
C LYS A 29 -14.98 8.85 18.67
N ASP A 30 -15.20 9.81 17.74
CA ASP A 30 -15.23 11.25 18.01
C ASP A 30 -16.65 11.84 17.85
N LYS A 31 -17.72 11.10 18.25
CA LYS A 31 -19.14 11.45 18.03
C LYS A 31 -19.55 12.85 18.49
N ASN A 32 -19.00 13.32 19.61
CA ASN A 32 -19.33 14.66 20.13
C ASN A 32 -18.86 15.77 19.18
N LEU A 33 -17.68 15.61 18.58
CA LEU A 33 -17.16 16.54 17.60
C LEU A 33 -17.94 16.49 16.29
N LEU A 34 -18.44 15.30 15.89
CA LEU A 34 -19.32 15.16 14.71
C LEU A 34 -20.64 15.92 14.89
N ILE A 35 -21.24 15.92 16.08
CA ILE A 35 -22.45 16.69 16.39
C ILE A 35 -22.17 18.20 16.27
N VAL A 36 -21.04 18.68 16.81
CA VAL A 36 -20.61 20.09 16.70
C VAL A 36 -20.42 20.46 15.23
N ILE A 37 -19.76 19.62 14.43
CA ILE A 37 -19.58 19.86 12.99
C ILE A 37 -20.92 19.94 12.27
N GLY A 38 -21.85 19.01 12.54
CA GLY A 38 -23.20 19.04 11.99
C GLY A 38 -23.95 20.34 12.32
N SER A 39 -23.86 20.81 13.55
CA SER A 39 -24.45 22.09 13.98
C SER A 39 -23.81 23.27 13.24
N LEU A 40 -22.49 23.29 13.07
CA LEU A 40 -21.78 24.34 12.33
C LEU A 40 -22.14 24.34 10.84
N ILE A 41 -22.35 23.17 10.22
CA ILE A 41 -22.85 23.05 8.85
C ILE A 41 -24.23 23.71 8.73
N ILE A 42 -25.15 23.39 9.64
CA ILE A 42 -26.51 23.98 9.64
C ILE A 42 -26.44 25.50 9.81
N ILE A 43 -25.62 26.00 10.73
CA ILE A 43 -25.44 27.44 10.95
C ILE A 43 -24.87 28.11 9.69
N SER A 44 -23.83 27.56 9.10
CA SER A 44 -23.19 28.16 7.92
C SER A 44 -24.13 28.21 6.71
N ILE A 45 -24.89 27.12 6.48
CA ILE A 45 -25.91 27.07 5.42
C ILE A 45 -27.05 28.07 5.72
N GLY A 46 -27.53 28.11 6.96
CA GLY A 46 -28.55 29.06 7.40
C GLY A 46 -28.10 30.50 7.16
N CYS A 47 -26.87 30.87 7.54
CA CYS A 47 -26.33 32.21 7.28
C CYS A 47 -26.29 32.53 5.78
N ASN A 48 -25.88 31.58 4.95
CA ASN A 48 -25.81 31.78 3.49
C ASN A 48 -27.21 31.95 2.86
N LEU A 49 -28.16 31.09 3.25
CA LEU A 49 -29.54 31.15 2.76
C LEU A 49 -30.23 32.44 3.23
N VAL A 50 -30.14 32.77 4.53
CA VAL A 50 -30.73 34.00 5.07
C VAL A 50 -30.09 35.24 4.45
N GLY A 51 -28.76 35.24 4.26
CA GLY A 51 -28.05 36.34 3.60
C GLY A 51 -28.56 36.60 2.18
N SER A 52 -28.78 35.55 1.42
CA SER A 52 -29.40 35.66 0.07
C SER A 52 -30.87 36.11 0.11
N TYR A 53 -31.64 35.67 1.12
CA TYR A 53 -33.02 36.10 1.30
C TYR A 53 -33.13 37.59 1.67
N MET A 54 -32.18 38.10 2.44
CA MET A 54 -32.16 39.51 2.88
C MET A 54 -32.13 40.52 1.73
N ILE A 55 -31.71 40.11 0.54
CA ILE A 55 -31.79 40.95 -0.68
C ILE A 55 -33.22 41.46 -0.90
N ARG A 56 -34.24 40.63 -0.62
CA ARG A 56 -35.66 40.99 -0.81
C ARG A 56 -36.10 42.16 0.10
N PRO A 57 -35.99 42.08 1.44
CA PRO A 57 -36.37 43.21 2.30
C PRO A 57 -35.44 44.43 2.12
N ILE A 58 -34.16 44.23 1.79
CA ILE A 58 -33.23 45.33 1.53
C ILE A 58 -33.74 46.18 0.36
N ILE A 59 -34.13 45.57 -0.75
CA ILE A 59 -34.64 46.31 -1.91
C ILE A 59 -35.98 46.92 -1.64
N ASN A 60 -36.95 46.11 -1.15
CA ASN A 60 -38.37 46.54 -1.03
C ASN A 60 -38.60 47.54 0.09
N ASN A 61 -37.96 47.38 1.26
CA ASN A 61 -38.28 48.14 2.45
C ASN A 61 -37.30 49.31 2.70
N TYR A 62 -36.11 49.28 2.07
CA TYR A 62 -35.11 50.31 2.33
C TYR A 62 -34.63 51.04 1.08
N ILE A 63 -34.33 50.33 -0.04
CA ILE A 63 -33.85 50.99 -1.26
C ILE A 63 -34.98 51.72 -1.98
N ILE A 64 -36.09 51.03 -2.27
CA ILE A 64 -37.23 51.62 -3.01
C ILE A 64 -37.84 52.81 -2.26
N PRO A 65 -38.07 52.70 -0.94
CA PRO A 65 -38.61 53.82 -0.17
C PRO A 65 -37.58 54.93 0.15
N GLY A 66 -36.28 54.74 -0.10
CA GLY A 66 -35.23 55.72 0.17
C GLY A 66 -34.84 55.85 1.67
N ASN A 67 -35.05 54.78 2.47
CA ASN A 67 -34.73 54.81 3.91
C ASN A 67 -33.26 54.44 4.15
N TYR A 68 -32.36 55.44 4.10
CA TYR A 68 -30.92 55.28 4.22
C TYR A 68 -30.46 54.87 5.63
N GLU A 69 -31.09 55.35 6.69
CA GLU A 69 -30.74 54.99 8.07
C GLU A 69 -31.07 53.51 8.33
N GLY A 70 -32.28 53.07 7.93
CA GLY A 70 -32.64 51.67 8.05
C GLY A 70 -31.80 50.75 7.16
N LEU A 71 -31.37 51.24 5.99
CA LEU A 71 -30.45 50.48 5.10
C LEU A 71 -29.12 50.21 5.77
N LEU A 72 -28.51 51.20 6.47
CA LEU A 72 -27.25 51.00 7.17
C LEU A 72 -27.36 49.91 8.26
N HIS A 73 -28.46 49.95 9.06
CA HIS A 73 -28.69 48.96 10.11
C HIS A 73 -28.82 47.53 9.55
N ILE A 74 -29.62 47.34 8.46
CA ILE A 74 -29.81 46.00 7.88
C ILE A 74 -28.52 45.47 7.22
N LEU A 75 -27.69 46.35 6.64
CA LEU A 75 -26.38 45.97 6.10
C LEU A 75 -25.38 45.56 7.19
N ILE A 76 -25.40 46.21 8.36
CA ILE A 76 -24.60 45.79 9.53
C ILE A 76 -25.05 44.40 10.00
N ILE A 77 -26.37 44.18 10.13
CA ILE A 77 -26.93 42.85 10.48
C ILE A 77 -26.48 41.80 9.48
N LEU A 78 -26.59 42.09 8.18
CA LEU A 78 -26.13 41.19 7.11
C LEU A 78 -24.61 40.89 7.23
N GLY A 79 -23.81 41.90 7.53
CA GLY A 79 -22.37 41.76 7.79
C GLY A 79 -22.09 40.79 8.95
N VAL A 80 -22.83 40.95 10.08
CA VAL A 80 -22.70 40.03 11.23
C VAL A 80 -23.10 38.60 10.87
N ILE A 81 -24.19 38.42 10.12
CA ILE A 81 -24.65 37.08 9.64
C ILE A 81 -23.53 36.42 8.82
N TYR A 82 -22.93 37.14 7.88
CA TYR A 82 -21.84 36.57 7.07
C TYR A 82 -20.59 36.31 7.89
N LEU A 83 -20.24 37.15 8.86
CA LEU A 83 -19.12 36.89 9.76
C LEU A 83 -19.31 35.62 10.60
N ILE A 84 -20.55 35.40 11.12
CA ILE A 84 -20.91 34.16 11.82
C ILE A 84 -20.78 32.96 10.86
N GLY A 85 -21.29 33.10 9.63
CA GLY A 85 -21.18 32.06 8.60
C GLY A 85 -19.72 31.69 8.30
N VAL A 86 -18.86 32.68 8.08
CA VAL A 86 -17.42 32.47 7.82
C VAL A 86 -16.73 31.80 9.01
N ALA A 87 -17.00 32.27 10.24
CA ALA A 87 -16.45 31.67 11.45
C ALA A 87 -16.91 30.19 11.60
N ALA A 88 -18.19 29.91 11.32
CA ALA A 88 -18.74 28.56 11.37
C ALA A 88 -18.04 27.64 10.36
N VAL A 89 -17.87 28.07 9.10
CA VAL A 89 -17.17 27.33 8.06
C VAL A 89 -15.70 27.08 8.46
N TYR A 90 -15.00 28.10 8.95
CA TYR A 90 -13.61 27.95 9.37
C TYR A 90 -13.43 26.92 10.50
N ILE A 91 -14.27 27.01 11.53
CA ILE A 91 -14.23 26.07 12.66
C ILE A 91 -14.61 24.67 12.19
N GLN A 92 -15.63 24.55 11.36
CA GLN A 92 -16.09 23.29 10.77
C GLN A 92 -14.94 22.57 10.04
N TYR A 93 -14.26 23.22 9.09
CA TYR A 93 -13.16 22.64 8.33
C TYR A 93 -11.99 22.23 9.25
N ARG A 94 -11.66 23.05 10.22
CA ARG A 94 -10.59 22.75 11.19
C ARG A 94 -10.91 21.50 12.03
N LEU A 95 -12.14 21.38 12.52
CA LEU A 95 -12.57 20.22 13.32
C LEU A 95 -12.67 18.96 12.46
N LEU A 96 -13.22 19.07 11.26
CA LEU A 96 -13.37 17.95 10.35
C LEU A 96 -12.02 17.37 9.93
N ASN A 97 -11.07 18.22 9.55
CA ASN A 97 -9.72 17.80 9.23
C ASN A 97 -9.08 17.07 10.43
N ARG A 98 -9.25 17.59 11.65
CA ARG A 98 -8.74 16.94 12.87
C ARG A 98 -9.32 15.54 13.08
N ILE A 99 -10.63 15.36 12.88
CA ILE A 99 -11.29 14.06 13.04
C ILE A 99 -10.87 13.11 11.91
N GLY A 100 -10.85 13.59 10.67
CA GLY A 100 -10.45 12.81 9.51
C GLY A 100 -9.03 12.28 9.66
N GLN A 101 -8.07 13.13 10.03
CA GLN A 101 -6.68 12.73 10.26
C GLN A 101 -6.54 11.74 11.43
N ARG A 102 -7.32 11.89 12.51
CA ARG A 102 -7.34 10.91 13.59
C ARG A 102 -7.87 9.54 13.14
N ALA A 103 -8.94 9.53 12.36
CA ALA A 103 -9.50 8.28 11.82
C ALA A 103 -8.50 7.58 10.90
N VAL A 104 -7.85 8.32 10.01
CA VAL A 104 -6.79 7.83 9.11
C VAL A 104 -5.59 7.27 9.89
N THR A 105 -5.12 8.00 10.92
CA THR A 105 -4.02 7.54 11.77
C THR A 105 -4.37 6.22 12.48
N ARG A 106 -5.59 6.10 13.01
CA ARG A 106 -6.06 4.84 13.62
C ARG A 106 -6.08 3.70 12.59
N MET A 107 -6.62 3.96 11.40
CA MET A 107 -6.69 2.97 10.32
C MET A 107 -5.29 2.51 9.88
N ARG A 108 -4.35 3.46 9.71
CA ARG A 108 -2.95 3.16 9.38
C ARG A 108 -2.26 2.34 10.48
N THR A 109 -2.51 2.68 11.73
CA THR A 109 -2.00 1.92 12.89
C THR A 109 -2.58 0.50 12.95
N ASP A 110 -3.88 0.34 12.73
CA ASP A 110 -4.54 -0.97 12.75
C ASP A 110 -4.05 -1.84 11.58
N LEU A 111 -3.86 -1.25 10.40
CA LEU A 111 -3.29 -1.92 9.23
C LEU A 111 -1.85 -2.39 9.52
N PHE A 112 -0.99 -1.53 10.08
CA PHE A 112 0.39 -1.88 10.40
C PHE A 112 0.47 -3.00 11.44
N LYS A 113 -0.27 -2.87 12.55
CA LYS A 113 -0.34 -3.90 13.60
C LYS A 113 -0.85 -5.24 13.08
N LYS A 114 -1.69 -5.21 12.06
CA LYS A 114 -2.19 -6.43 11.44
C LYS A 114 -1.13 -7.06 10.54
N MET A 115 -0.42 -6.26 9.76
CA MET A 115 0.64 -6.76 8.87
C MET A 115 1.74 -7.49 9.63
N GLU A 116 2.15 -6.99 10.80
CA GLU A 116 3.12 -7.66 11.68
C GLU A 116 2.66 -9.06 12.17
N LYS A 117 1.37 -9.34 12.06
CA LYS A 117 0.77 -10.61 12.49
C LYS A 117 0.39 -11.54 11.34
N LEU A 118 0.65 -11.13 10.10
CA LEU A 118 0.35 -11.96 8.94
C LEU A 118 1.43 -13.03 8.73
N PRO A 119 1.03 -14.22 8.23
CA PRO A 119 2.01 -15.26 7.89
C PRO A 119 2.89 -14.84 6.72
N ILE A 120 4.12 -15.35 6.66
CA ILE A 120 5.07 -15.11 5.55
C ILE A 120 4.44 -15.42 4.20
N LYS A 121 3.61 -16.45 4.11
CA LYS A 121 2.84 -16.80 2.92
C LYS A 121 2.10 -15.62 2.28
N TYR A 122 1.60 -14.69 3.10
CA TYR A 122 0.90 -13.51 2.60
C TYR A 122 1.86 -12.62 1.78
N PHE A 123 3.07 -12.39 2.29
CA PHE A 123 4.09 -11.56 1.62
C PHE A 123 4.65 -12.23 0.37
N ASP A 124 4.79 -13.55 0.37
CA ASP A 124 5.26 -14.32 -0.79
C ASP A 124 4.23 -14.35 -1.94
N THR A 125 2.93 -14.21 -1.62
CA THR A 125 1.85 -14.28 -2.62
C THR A 125 1.38 -12.92 -3.13
N HIS A 126 1.78 -11.82 -2.47
CA HIS A 126 1.39 -10.46 -2.83
C HIS A 126 2.61 -9.62 -3.20
N GLN A 127 2.48 -8.80 -4.24
CA GLN A 127 3.57 -7.90 -4.64
C GLN A 127 3.78 -6.80 -3.58
N HIS A 128 5.03 -6.48 -3.26
CA HIS A 128 5.37 -5.42 -2.32
C HIS A 128 4.76 -4.07 -2.70
N GLY A 129 4.70 -3.76 -4.02
CA GLY A 129 4.07 -2.55 -4.52
C GLY A 129 2.58 -2.45 -4.19
N ASP A 130 1.83 -3.57 -4.29
CA ASP A 130 0.41 -3.61 -3.93
C ASP A 130 0.19 -3.37 -2.43
N ILE A 131 1.05 -3.97 -1.60
CA ILE A 131 1.01 -3.78 -0.15
C ILE A 131 1.30 -2.31 0.19
N MET A 132 2.33 -1.72 -0.40
CA MET A 132 2.68 -0.30 -0.19
C MET A 132 1.58 0.64 -0.68
N SER A 133 0.91 0.33 -1.80
CA SER A 133 -0.20 1.13 -2.34
C SER A 133 -1.37 1.23 -1.35
N ARG A 134 -1.58 0.23 -0.48
CA ARG A 134 -2.60 0.29 0.59
C ARG A 134 -2.27 1.31 1.67
N TYR A 135 -0.98 1.50 1.99
CA TYR A 135 -0.53 2.50 2.97
C TYR A 135 -0.50 3.93 2.43
N THR A 136 -0.33 4.07 1.13
CA THR A 136 -0.24 5.36 0.44
C THR A 136 -1.56 5.69 -0.24
N ASN A 137 -1.75 5.22 -1.47
CA ASN A 137 -2.87 5.62 -2.33
C ASN A 137 -4.25 5.33 -1.74
N ASP A 138 -4.45 4.13 -1.18
CA ASP A 138 -5.76 3.72 -0.67
C ASP A 138 -6.13 4.51 0.60
N ILE A 139 -5.17 4.67 1.51
CA ILE A 139 -5.38 5.49 2.71
C ILE A 139 -5.60 6.96 2.37
N ASP A 140 -4.89 7.52 1.38
CA ASP A 140 -5.07 8.90 0.96
C ASP A 140 -6.44 9.13 0.31
N GLN A 141 -6.93 8.17 -0.48
CA GLN A 141 -8.30 8.23 -1.02
C GLN A 141 -9.35 8.22 0.09
N VAL A 142 -9.18 7.39 1.11
CA VAL A 142 -10.07 7.37 2.29
C VAL A 142 -9.94 8.68 3.07
N SER A 143 -8.73 9.21 3.25
CA SER A 143 -8.49 10.50 3.91
C SER A 143 -9.27 11.62 3.24
N ASN A 144 -9.11 11.78 1.93
CA ASN A 144 -9.77 12.83 1.15
C ASN A 144 -11.31 12.72 1.23
N ALA A 145 -11.84 11.49 1.16
CA ALA A 145 -13.27 11.28 1.31
C ALA A 145 -13.81 11.59 2.71
N LEU A 146 -13.01 11.38 3.76
CA LEU A 146 -13.39 11.65 5.14
C LEU A 146 -13.25 13.13 5.50
N THR A 147 -12.23 13.83 4.99
CA THR A 147 -11.98 15.25 5.29
C THR A 147 -12.88 16.16 4.48
N ASP A 148 -12.94 15.95 3.16
CA ASP A 148 -13.65 16.84 2.25
C ASP A 148 -14.99 16.24 1.79
N GLY A 149 -14.97 15.00 1.31
CA GLY A 149 -16.10 14.37 0.65
C GLY A 149 -17.36 14.26 1.49
N LEU A 150 -17.25 13.88 2.78
CA LEU A 150 -18.41 13.72 3.66
C LEU A 150 -19.05 15.07 4.01
N SER A 151 -18.21 16.08 4.27
CA SER A 151 -18.67 17.43 4.56
C SER A 151 -19.36 18.06 3.37
N ASP A 152 -18.71 17.99 2.22
CA ASP A 152 -19.25 18.59 0.99
C ASP A 152 -20.55 17.91 0.55
N MET A 153 -20.67 16.60 0.74
CA MET A 153 -21.91 15.88 0.49
C MET A 153 -23.06 16.37 1.38
N LEU A 154 -22.80 16.52 2.69
CA LEU A 154 -23.81 17.03 3.62
C LEU A 154 -24.16 18.49 3.33
N THR A 155 -23.14 19.34 3.15
CA THR A 155 -23.31 20.77 2.86
C THR A 155 -24.08 20.99 1.56
N SER A 156 -23.67 20.33 0.47
CA SER A 156 -24.31 20.48 -0.84
C SER A 156 -25.75 19.92 -0.86
N SER A 157 -25.99 18.80 -0.15
CA SER A 157 -27.33 18.24 -0.03
C SER A 157 -28.27 19.17 0.73
N LEU A 158 -27.86 19.66 1.90
CA LEU A 158 -28.67 20.57 2.71
C LEU A 158 -28.83 21.92 2.02
N MET A 159 -27.82 22.42 1.36
CA MET A 159 -27.88 23.66 0.57
C MET A 159 -28.88 23.54 -0.58
N LEU A 160 -28.86 22.43 -1.33
CA LEU A 160 -29.81 22.16 -2.40
C LEU A 160 -31.26 22.15 -1.91
N ILE A 161 -31.52 21.45 -0.79
CA ILE A 161 -32.86 21.40 -0.16
C ILE A 161 -33.26 22.80 0.29
N GLY A 162 -32.36 23.54 0.94
CA GLY A 162 -32.65 24.89 1.44
C GLY A 162 -32.96 25.89 0.33
N ILE A 163 -32.12 25.90 -0.73
CA ILE A 163 -32.37 26.75 -1.91
C ILE A 163 -33.70 26.40 -2.55
N PHE A 164 -33.97 25.12 -2.80
CA PHE A 164 -35.19 24.67 -3.43
C PHE A 164 -36.45 25.05 -2.63
N THR A 165 -36.41 24.88 -1.31
CA THR A 165 -37.50 25.28 -0.40
C THR A 165 -37.76 26.79 -0.46
N LEU A 166 -36.70 27.61 -0.43
CA LEU A 166 -36.85 29.07 -0.50
C LEU A 166 -37.29 29.56 -1.88
N MET A 167 -36.88 28.91 -2.96
CA MET A 167 -37.34 29.20 -4.30
C MET A 167 -38.88 28.97 -4.42
N ILE A 168 -39.38 27.84 -3.89
CA ILE A 168 -40.83 27.58 -3.85
C ILE A 168 -41.54 28.61 -2.99
N TYR A 169 -41.00 28.98 -1.83
CA TYR A 169 -41.58 29.98 -0.94
C TYR A 169 -41.67 31.36 -1.57
N ILE A 170 -40.64 31.79 -2.33
CA ILE A 170 -40.63 33.10 -3.01
C ILE A 170 -41.61 33.14 -4.19
N SER A 171 -41.54 32.15 -5.09
CA SER A 171 -42.40 32.04 -6.26
C SER A 171 -42.42 30.64 -6.85
N PRO A 172 -43.51 29.86 -6.72
CA PRO A 172 -43.65 28.57 -7.36
C PRO A 172 -43.55 28.61 -8.89
N ILE A 173 -44.06 29.72 -9.51
CA ILE A 173 -44.03 29.90 -10.96
C ILE A 173 -42.60 30.04 -11.48
N LEU A 174 -41.79 30.87 -10.82
CA LEU A 174 -40.38 31.02 -11.18
C LEU A 174 -39.57 29.74 -10.92
N THR A 175 -39.93 29.01 -9.87
CA THR A 175 -39.33 27.69 -9.58
C THR A 175 -39.61 26.70 -10.71
N LEU A 176 -40.85 26.65 -11.20
CA LEU A 176 -41.22 25.81 -12.34
C LEU A 176 -40.45 26.21 -13.61
N ALA A 177 -40.30 27.53 -13.88
CA ALA A 177 -39.51 28.02 -15.00
C ALA A 177 -38.05 27.58 -14.91
N THR A 178 -37.44 27.62 -13.71
CA THR A 178 -36.08 27.09 -13.46
C THR A 178 -36.02 25.60 -13.69
N LEU A 179 -37.00 24.82 -13.22
CA LEU A 179 -37.04 23.37 -13.37
C LEU A 179 -37.09 22.92 -14.85
N ILE A 180 -37.67 23.71 -15.75
CA ILE A 180 -37.71 23.40 -17.20
C ILE A 180 -36.30 23.39 -17.83
N THR A 181 -35.35 24.17 -17.32
CA THR A 181 -33.99 24.22 -17.84
C THR A 181 -33.09 23.07 -17.34
N ILE A 182 -33.44 22.45 -16.22
CA ILE A 182 -32.63 21.36 -15.61
C ILE A 182 -32.51 20.12 -16.50
N PRO A 183 -33.56 19.59 -17.14
CA PRO A 183 -33.41 18.46 -18.07
C PRO A 183 -32.45 18.75 -19.23
N LEU A 184 -32.43 19.98 -19.75
CA LEU A 184 -31.51 20.39 -20.80
C LEU A 184 -30.08 20.39 -20.30
N MET A 185 -29.83 20.87 -19.08
CA MET A 185 -28.52 20.82 -18.44
C MET A 185 -28.05 19.37 -18.23
N PHE A 186 -28.97 18.52 -17.75
CA PHE A 186 -28.66 17.11 -17.51
C PHE A 186 -28.33 16.33 -18.79
N LEU A 187 -29.10 16.53 -19.87
CA LEU A 187 -28.86 15.93 -21.19
C LEU A 187 -27.54 16.38 -21.78
N SER A 188 -27.24 17.67 -21.69
CA SER A 188 -25.97 18.24 -22.16
C SER A 188 -24.80 17.67 -21.39
N ALA A 189 -24.88 17.65 -20.03
CA ALA A 189 -23.87 17.06 -19.17
C ALA A 189 -23.63 15.58 -19.49
N LYS A 190 -24.70 14.78 -19.56
CA LYS A 190 -24.63 13.35 -19.88
C LYS A 190 -23.94 13.10 -21.23
N THR A 191 -24.27 13.90 -22.25
CA THR A 191 -23.69 13.76 -23.59
C THR A 191 -22.19 14.07 -23.58
N ILE A 192 -21.80 15.18 -22.91
CA ILE A 192 -20.38 15.57 -22.80
C ILE A 192 -19.59 14.52 -22.00
N VAL A 193 -20.10 14.11 -20.83
CA VAL A 193 -19.43 13.11 -19.97
C VAL A 193 -19.25 11.78 -20.70
N THR A 194 -20.28 11.32 -21.41
CA THR A 194 -20.20 10.04 -22.13
C THR A 194 -19.12 10.08 -23.23
N ARG A 195 -19.05 11.18 -23.99
CA ARG A 195 -18.02 11.36 -25.02
C ARG A 195 -16.63 11.56 -24.42
N SER A 196 -16.52 12.39 -23.39
CA SER A 196 -15.28 12.64 -22.66
C SER A 196 -14.70 11.33 -22.13
N LYS A 197 -15.51 10.50 -21.45
CA LYS A 197 -15.07 9.20 -20.92
C LYS A 197 -14.41 8.30 -21.97
N LYS A 198 -14.96 8.25 -23.19
CA LYS A 198 -14.40 7.47 -24.30
C LYS A 198 -12.99 7.95 -24.68
N TYR A 199 -12.82 9.26 -24.81
CA TYR A 199 -11.53 9.84 -25.22
C TYR A 199 -10.51 9.85 -24.09
N PHE A 200 -10.94 10.06 -22.84
CA PHE A 200 -10.07 9.91 -21.68
C PHE A 200 -9.53 8.48 -21.53
N LYS A 201 -10.37 7.47 -21.76
CA LYS A 201 -9.90 6.09 -21.75
C LYS A 201 -8.84 5.86 -22.83
N ALA A 202 -9.09 6.32 -24.06
CA ALA A 202 -8.13 6.18 -25.14
C ALA A 202 -6.82 6.96 -24.90
N GLN A 203 -6.89 8.12 -24.24
CA GLN A 203 -5.71 8.87 -23.78
C GLN A 203 -4.94 8.09 -22.73
N GLN A 204 -5.64 7.54 -21.72
CA GLN A 204 -5.01 6.80 -20.63
C GLN A 204 -4.33 5.52 -21.10
N ASP A 205 -4.97 4.79 -22.02
CA ASP A 205 -4.39 3.60 -22.63
C ASP A 205 -3.09 3.97 -23.40
N THR A 206 -3.13 5.04 -24.22
CA THR A 206 -1.94 5.51 -24.96
C THR A 206 -0.85 6.08 -24.04
N LEU A 207 -1.22 6.72 -22.92
CA LEU A 207 -0.27 7.18 -21.91
C LEU A 207 0.43 5.99 -21.22
N GLY A 208 -0.32 4.92 -20.94
CA GLY A 208 0.24 3.67 -20.43
C GLY A 208 1.29 3.08 -21.36
N ASP A 209 0.97 2.98 -22.66
CA ASP A 209 1.91 2.50 -23.70
C ASP A 209 3.17 3.37 -23.76
N THR A 210 3.00 4.71 -23.68
CA THR A 210 4.11 5.66 -23.73
C THR A 210 5.01 5.54 -22.50
N ASN A 211 4.41 5.41 -21.30
CA ASN A 211 5.17 5.22 -20.06
C ASN A 211 5.91 3.89 -20.04
N GLY A 212 5.28 2.80 -20.50
CA GLY A 212 5.93 1.50 -20.63
C GLY A 212 7.13 1.56 -21.58
N TYR A 213 6.99 2.24 -22.72
CA TYR A 213 8.10 2.46 -23.63
C TYR A 213 9.25 3.25 -22.98
N ILE A 214 8.94 4.34 -22.26
CA ILE A 214 9.96 5.14 -21.56
C ILE A 214 10.69 4.28 -20.51
N GLU A 215 9.97 3.51 -19.70
CA GLU A 215 10.53 2.63 -18.67
C GLU A 215 11.49 1.59 -19.28
N GLU A 216 11.07 0.96 -20.40
CA GLU A 216 11.89 0.00 -21.14
C GLU A 216 13.18 0.65 -21.68
N MET A 217 13.07 1.82 -22.30
CA MET A 217 14.23 2.53 -22.86
C MET A 217 15.18 3.04 -21.77
N ILE A 218 14.67 3.51 -20.62
CA ILE A 218 15.52 3.91 -19.47
C ILE A 218 16.25 2.70 -18.91
N SER A 219 15.55 1.59 -18.71
CA SER A 219 16.13 0.34 -18.19
C SER A 219 17.18 -0.24 -19.16
N GLY A 220 16.92 -0.13 -20.47
CA GLY A 220 17.81 -0.57 -21.54
C GLY A 220 18.89 0.44 -21.97
N GLN A 221 19.04 1.58 -21.28
CA GLN A 221 19.89 2.69 -21.74
C GLN A 221 21.33 2.31 -22.05
N LYS A 222 21.94 1.38 -21.29
CA LYS A 222 23.30 0.89 -21.57
C LYS A 222 23.36 0.15 -22.91
N VAL A 223 22.36 -0.66 -23.22
CA VAL A 223 22.28 -1.40 -24.48
C VAL A 223 22.11 -0.44 -25.65
N ILE A 224 21.20 0.54 -25.51
CA ILE A 224 20.96 1.57 -26.51
C ILE A 224 22.25 2.30 -26.88
N LYS A 225 23.01 2.72 -25.87
CA LYS A 225 24.29 3.44 -26.06
C LYS A 225 25.36 2.59 -26.73
N VAL A 226 25.48 1.32 -26.37
CA VAL A 226 26.47 0.41 -26.95
C VAL A 226 26.19 0.13 -28.42
N PHE A 227 24.92 0.02 -28.80
CA PHE A 227 24.51 -0.30 -30.17
C PHE A 227 24.17 0.92 -31.04
N GLY A 228 24.20 2.14 -30.48
CA GLY A 228 23.96 3.40 -31.23
C GLY A 228 22.53 3.53 -31.75
N TYR A 229 21.54 3.03 -31.00
CA TYR A 229 20.13 2.97 -31.40
C TYR A 229 19.32 4.22 -31.06
N GLU A 230 19.94 5.32 -30.58
CA GLU A 230 19.28 6.52 -30.09
C GLU A 230 18.32 7.13 -31.13
N LYS A 231 18.78 7.31 -32.36
CA LYS A 231 17.93 7.91 -33.42
C LYS A 231 16.65 7.11 -33.70
N LYS A 232 16.75 5.78 -33.66
CA LYS A 232 15.60 4.92 -33.91
C LYS A 232 14.58 5.04 -32.76
N ILE A 233 15.07 5.06 -31.53
CA ILE A 233 14.25 5.20 -30.33
C ILE A 233 13.57 6.56 -30.27
N GLU A 234 14.27 7.65 -30.65
CA GLU A 234 13.69 8.99 -30.77
C GLU A 234 12.53 9.03 -31.79
N GLN A 235 12.70 8.37 -32.94
CA GLN A 235 11.65 8.29 -33.96
C GLN A 235 10.42 7.52 -33.48
N ASP A 236 10.62 6.38 -32.80
CA ASP A 236 9.54 5.54 -32.29
C ASP A 236 8.80 6.26 -31.13
N PHE A 237 9.55 6.95 -30.26
CA PHE A 237 8.97 7.79 -29.23
C PHE A 237 8.15 8.95 -29.80
N GLU A 238 8.66 9.64 -30.84
CA GLU A 238 7.93 10.73 -31.48
C GLU A 238 6.59 10.25 -32.04
N GLN A 239 6.54 9.08 -32.66
CA GLN A 239 5.28 8.49 -33.15
C GLN A 239 4.29 8.20 -32.01
N LEU A 240 4.75 7.65 -30.87
CA LEU A 240 3.92 7.40 -29.70
C LEU A 240 3.42 8.73 -29.11
N ASN A 241 4.30 9.72 -28.99
CA ASN A 241 4.00 11.03 -28.45
C ASN A 241 2.98 11.79 -29.34
N GLN A 242 3.09 11.67 -30.65
CA GLN A 242 2.10 12.23 -31.59
C GLN A 242 0.72 11.56 -31.41
N LYS A 243 0.67 10.23 -31.29
CA LYS A 243 -0.58 9.51 -31.00
C LYS A 243 -1.19 9.96 -29.66
N LEU A 244 -0.36 10.10 -28.62
CA LEU A 244 -0.79 10.61 -27.32
C LEU A 244 -1.34 12.03 -27.44
N ASN A 245 -0.66 12.92 -28.16
CA ASN A 245 -1.10 14.30 -28.39
C ASN A 245 -2.48 14.35 -29.07
N GLU A 246 -2.72 13.54 -30.11
CA GLU A 246 -4.03 13.48 -30.78
C GLU A 246 -5.16 13.00 -29.86
N LYS A 247 -4.89 11.96 -29.04
CA LYS A 247 -5.88 11.47 -28.08
C LYS A 247 -6.12 12.49 -26.96
N SER A 248 -5.04 13.12 -26.46
CA SER A 248 -5.10 14.16 -25.44
C SER A 248 -5.87 15.38 -25.90
N LYS A 249 -5.64 15.88 -27.13
CA LYS A 249 -6.42 16.99 -27.71
C LYS A 249 -7.92 16.70 -27.71
N LYS A 250 -8.34 15.49 -28.13
CA LYS A 250 -9.76 15.11 -28.15
C LYS A 250 -10.33 14.99 -26.72
N ALA A 251 -9.59 14.37 -25.80
CA ALA A 251 -10.01 14.24 -24.42
C ALA A 251 -10.17 15.61 -23.73
N GLN A 252 -9.17 16.50 -23.89
CA GLN A 252 -9.19 17.86 -23.37
C GLN A 252 -10.31 18.71 -23.98
N PHE A 253 -10.56 18.61 -25.29
CA PHE A 253 -11.63 19.34 -25.96
C PHE A 253 -12.99 18.98 -25.37
N TYR A 254 -13.34 17.69 -25.29
CA TYR A 254 -14.62 17.27 -24.75
C TYR A 254 -14.75 17.55 -23.25
N SER A 255 -13.70 17.38 -22.48
CA SER A 255 -13.68 17.73 -21.07
C SER A 255 -13.82 19.24 -20.86
N GLY A 256 -13.04 20.02 -21.59
CA GLY A 256 -13.04 21.49 -21.50
C GLY A 256 -14.35 22.14 -21.92
N MET A 257 -15.16 21.48 -22.76
CA MET A 257 -16.48 21.97 -23.11
C MET A 257 -17.50 21.97 -21.96
N MET A 258 -17.26 21.17 -20.93
CA MET A 258 -18.23 21.01 -19.82
C MET A 258 -18.53 22.35 -19.14
N MET A 259 -17.49 23.08 -18.72
CA MET A 259 -17.66 24.35 -18.00
C MET A 259 -18.35 25.43 -18.85
N PRO A 260 -17.90 25.75 -20.10
CA PRO A 260 -18.58 26.74 -20.94
C PRO A 260 -20.05 26.40 -21.25
N VAL A 261 -20.34 25.12 -21.54
CA VAL A 261 -21.71 24.70 -21.82
C VAL A 261 -22.60 24.88 -20.60
N MET A 262 -22.15 24.44 -19.42
CA MET A 262 -22.91 24.61 -18.18
C MET A 262 -23.09 26.07 -17.82
N GLN A 263 -22.07 26.92 -18.00
CA GLN A 263 -22.17 28.36 -17.75
C GLN A 263 -23.17 29.04 -18.69
N ASN A 264 -23.18 28.69 -19.98
CA ASN A 264 -24.16 29.23 -20.93
C ASN A 264 -25.59 28.76 -20.61
N LEU A 265 -25.77 27.50 -20.19
CA LEU A 265 -27.10 27.02 -19.76
C LEU A 265 -27.58 27.70 -18.47
N ASN A 266 -26.68 27.99 -17.53
CA ASN A 266 -26.98 28.78 -16.35
C ASN A 266 -27.39 30.22 -16.72
N THR A 267 -26.67 30.82 -17.71
CA THR A 267 -27.05 32.15 -18.23
C THR A 267 -28.38 32.11 -18.93
N LEU A 268 -28.70 31.09 -19.72
CA LEU A 268 -29.98 30.88 -20.34
C LEU A 268 -31.11 30.78 -19.27
N ASN A 269 -30.87 29.98 -18.23
CA ASN A 269 -31.80 29.89 -17.10
C ASN A 269 -32.04 31.25 -16.43
N PHE A 270 -30.97 32.01 -16.19
CA PHE A 270 -31.07 33.37 -15.65
C PHE A 270 -31.94 34.29 -16.55
N VAL A 271 -31.74 34.26 -17.87
CA VAL A 271 -32.55 35.03 -18.85
C VAL A 271 -34.03 34.60 -18.79
N VAL A 272 -34.31 33.31 -18.81
CA VAL A 272 -35.69 32.79 -18.71
C VAL A 272 -36.36 33.26 -17.43
N VAL A 273 -35.68 33.11 -16.29
CA VAL A 273 -36.23 33.56 -14.97
C VAL A 273 -36.40 35.07 -14.94
N THR A 274 -35.50 35.85 -15.54
CA THR A 274 -35.62 37.31 -15.61
C THR A 274 -36.83 37.74 -16.46
N ILE A 275 -37.06 37.13 -17.62
CA ILE A 275 -38.19 37.42 -18.48
C ILE A 275 -39.51 37.07 -17.77
N VAL A 276 -39.63 35.82 -17.25
CA VAL A 276 -40.86 35.38 -16.58
C VAL A 276 -41.10 36.22 -15.32
N GLY A 277 -40.06 36.51 -14.54
CA GLY A 277 -40.16 37.33 -13.33
C GLY A 277 -40.53 38.77 -13.62
N GLY A 278 -39.94 39.36 -14.68
CA GLY A 278 -40.33 40.69 -15.17
C GLY A 278 -41.82 40.77 -15.60
N LEU A 279 -42.28 39.77 -16.34
CA LEU A 279 -43.70 39.66 -16.70
C LEU A 279 -44.62 39.52 -15.46
N LEU A 280 -44.21 38.72 -14.47
CA LEU A 280 -44.92 38.60 -13.19
C LEU A 280 -44.95 39.93 -12.42
N ALA A 281 -43.83 40.68 -12.44
CA ALA A 281 -43.78 42.00 -11.80
C ALA A 281 -44.75 42.99 -12.45
N ILE A 282 -44.80 43.02 -13.79
CA ILE A 282 -45.66 43.93 -14.54
C ILE A 282 -47.15 43.55 -14.42
N PHE A 283 -47.49 42.27 -14.62
CA PHE A 283 -48.88 41.84 -14.75
C PHE A 283 -49.52 41.33 -13.47
N ARG A 284 -48.71 40.90 -12.47
CA ARG A 284 -49.20 40.32 -11.21
C ARG A 284 -48.66 41.02 -9.95
N GLY A 285 -47.93 42.12 -10.09
CA GLY A 285 -47.40 42.87 -8.96
C GLY A 285 -46.38 42.11 -8.13
N PHE A 286 -45.63 41.20 -8.76
CA PHE A 286 -44.55 40.51 -8.07
C PHE A 286 -43.42 41.49 -7.70
N ASP A 287 -42.97 41.45 -6.46
CA ASP A 287 -42.00 42.44 -5.94
C ASP A 287 -40.59 42.29 -6.55
N VAL A 288 -39.94 43.43 -6.79
CA VAL A 288 -38.62 43.52 -7.42
C VAL A 288 -37.54 42.87 -6.54
N GLY A 289 -37.62 43.06 -5.21
CA GLY A 289 -36.70 42.44 -4.26
C GLY A 289 -36.83 40.91 -4.25
N GLY A 290 -38.06 40.38 -4.39
CA GLY A 290 -38.31 38.95 -4.54
C GLY A 290 -37.72 38.38 -5.83
N LEU A 291 -37.81 39.14 -6.95
CA LEU A 291 -37.14 38.75 -8.19
C LEU A 291 -35.63 38.70 -8.06
N ALA A 292 -35.01 39.73 -7.43
CA ALA A 292 -33.58 39.77 -7.20
C ALA A 292 -33.07 38.63 -6.31
N ALA A 293 -33.80 38.34 -5.21
CA ALA A 293 -33.48 37.21 -4.34
C ALA A 293 -33.64 35.86 -5.07
N PHE A 294 -34.70 35.71 -5.88
CA PHE A 294 -34.90 34.50 -6.66
C PHE A 294 -33.81 34.27 -7.71
N LEU A 295 -33.38 35.31 -8.41
CA LEU A 295 -32.25 35.24 -9.35
C LEU A 295 -30.96 34.82 -8.68
N GLN A 296 -30.72 35.27 -7.45
CA GLN A 296 -29.56 34.85 -6.65
C GLN A 296 -29.62 33.35 -6.31
N TYR A 297 -30.78 32.85 -5.87
CA TYR A 297 -30.96 31.42 -5.61
C TYR A 297 -30.86 30.58 -6.88
N SER A 298 -31.41 31.05 -7.98
CA SER A 298 -31.33 30.37 -9.28
C SER A 298 -29.88 30.18 -9.74
N ARG A 299 -29.01 31.17 -9.52
CA ARG A 299 -27.58 31.05 -9.81
C ARG A 299 -26.87 30.07 -8.87
N GLN A 300 -27.23 30.03 -7.61
CA GLN A 300 -26.63 29.15 -6.61
C GLN A 300 -27.09 27.69 -6.74
N PHE A 301 -28.23 27.42 -7.39
CA PHE A 301 -28.88 26.10 -7.45
C PHE A 301 -28.03 25.05 -8.19
N GLY A 302 -27.34 25.45 -9.23
CA GLY A 302 -26.54 24.52 -10.06
C GLY A 302 -25.24 24.04 -9.42
N ARG A 303 -24.68 24.82 -8.50
CA ARG A 303 -23.40 24.51 -7.86
C ARG A 303 -23.44 23.23 -7.01
N PRO A 304 -24.37 23.06 -6.05
CA PRO A 304 -24.47 21.84 -5.26
C PRO A 304 -24.68 20.57 -6.08
N ILE A 305 -25.40 20.67 -7.19
CA ILE A 305 -25.64 19.53 -8.10
C ILE A 305 -24.32 19.04 -8.71
N ASN A 306 -23.49 19.99 -9.20
CA ASN A 306 -22.20 19.66 -9.77
C ASN A 306 -21.23 19.08 -8.72
N GLU A 307 -21.22 19.63 -7.51
CA GLU A 307 -20.41 19.14 -6.38
C GLU A 307 -20.80 17.70 -6.03
N LEU A 308 -22.08 17.40 -5.85
CA LEU A 308 -22.57 16.05 -5.57
C LEU A 308 -22.21 15.05 -6.67
N ALA A 309 -22.28 15.47 -7.95
CA ALA A 309 -21.90 14.62 -9.07
C ALA A 309 -20.39 14.30 -9.07
N GLY A 310 -19.55 15.27 -8.72
CA GLY A 310 -18.10 15.07 -8.59
C GLY A 310 -17.73 14.17 -7.42
N LEU A 311 -18.38 14.36 -6.26
CA LEU A 311 -18.16 13.60 -5.04
C LEU A 311 -18.49 12.11 -5.19
N TYR A 312 -19.46 11.75 -6.04
CA TYR A 312 -19.84 10.36 -6.26
C TYR A 312 -18.64 9.48 -6.68
N ASN A 313 -17.82 9.96 -7.62
CA ASN A 313 -16.64 9.21 -8.06
C ASN A 313 -15.56 9.12 -6.98
N SER A 314 -15.34 10.23 -6.24
CA SER A 314 -14.37 10.26 -5.14
C SER A 314 -14.76 9.32 -4.01
N ILE A 315 -16.04 9.29 -3.64
CA ILE A 315 -16.55 8.35 -2.62
C ILE A 315 -16.42 6.91 -3.10
N GLN A 316 -16.73 6.60 -4.36
CA GLN A 316 -16.55 5.24 -4.90
C GLN A 316 -15.08 4.80 -4.85
N ALA A 317 -14.14 5.67 -5.22
CA ALA A 317 -12.72 5.37 -5.15
C ALA A 317 -12.27 5.12 -3.70
N ALA A 318 -12.69 5.97 -2.77
CA ALA A 318 -12.39 5.81 -1.35
C ALA A 318 -12.99 4.53 -0.75
N MET A 319 -14.20 4.17 -1.16
CA MET A 319 -14.84 2.92 -0.74
C MET A 319 -14.08 1.70 -1.24
N ALA A 320 -13.62 1.71 -2.50
CA ALA A 320 -12.79 0.64 -3.06
C ALA A 320 -11.43 0.56 -2.35
N GLY A 321 -10.78 1.70 -2.06
CA GLY A 321 -9.55 1.75 -1.28
C GLY A 321 -9.72 1.21 0.14
N ALA A 322 -10.78 1.63 0.83
CA ALA A 322 -11.10 1.13 2.17
C ALA A 322 -11.39 -0.37 2.19
N GLU A 323 -12.07 -0.89 1.17
CA GLU A 323 -12.33 -2.33 1.05
C GLU A 323 -11.02 -3.12 0.95
N ARG A 324 -10.05 -2.67 0.14
CA ARG A 324 -8.73 -3.29 0.05
C ARG A 324 -7.94 -3.22 1.37
N ILE A 325 -8.03 -2.09 2.08
CA ILE A 325 -7.44 -1.95 3.42
C ILE A 325 -8.07 -2.95 4.39
N PHE A 326 -9.40 -3.05 4.40
CA PHE A 326 -10.10 -3.96 5.29
C PHE A 326 -9.89 -5.42 4.95
N GLN A 327 -9.67 -5.78 3.69
CA GLN A 327 -9.26 -7.13 3.31
C GLN A 327 -7.97 -7.55 4.02
N VAL A 328 -6.98 -6.66 4.10
CA VAL A 328 -5.75 -6.93 4.86
C VAL A 328 -6.00 -7.02 6.35
N ILE A 329 -6.80 -6.10 6.91
CA ILE A 329 -7.12 -6.10 8.34
C ILE A 329 -7.89 -7.38 8.75
N ASP A 330 -8.71 -7.93 7.85
CA ASP A 330 -9.52 -9.13 8.08
C ASP A 330 -8.78 -10.43 7.73
N GLU A 331 -7.65 -10.35 7.01
CA GLU A 331 -6.85 -11.53 6.66
C GLU A 331 -6.53 -12.35 7.91
N ALA A 332 -6.48 -13.66 7.77
CA ALA A 332 -6.17 -14.53 8.90
C ALA A 332 -4.75 -14.24 9.41
N PRO A 333 -4.56 -13.96 10.71
CA PRO A 333 -3.21 -13.83 11.27
C PRO A 333 -2.51 -15.19 11.26
N GLU A 334 -1.20 -15.19 11.46
CA GLU A 334 -0.46 -16.43 11.72
C GLU A 334 -1.17 -17.24 12.81
N GLN A 335 -1.27 -18.55 12.62
CA GLN A 335 -1.98 -19.43 13.55
C GLN A 335 -1.46 -19.21 14.97
N LYS A 336 -2.37 -19.17 15.93
CA LYS A 336 -1.97 -19.09 17.34
C LYS A 336 -1.28 -20.38 17.76
N ASP A 337 -0.31 -20.26 18.66
CA ASP A 337 0.29 -21.43 19.27
C ASP A 337 -0.77 -22.24 20.05
N ALA A 338 -0.52 -23.53 20.19
CA ALA A 338 -1.38 -24.38 21.01
C ALA A 338 -1.46 -23.85 22.45
N PRO A 339 -2.59 -23.98 23.14
CA PRO A 339 -2.74 -23.47 24.51
C PRO A 339 -1.71 -24.05 25.51
N ASP A 340 -1.23 -25.26 25.23
CA ASP A 340 -0.24 -26.04 25.98
C ASP A 340 1.17 -25.96 25.38
N ALA A 341 1.40 -25.05 24.38
CA ALA A 341 2.70 -24.88 23.75
C ALA A 341 3.77 -24.45 24.75
N MET A 342 4.87 -25.20 24.75
CA MET A 342 5.98 -25.04 25.68
C MET A 342 7.00 -23.99 25.19
N ILE A 343 7.72 -23.41 26.13
CA ILE A 343 8.93 -22.62 25.86
C ILE A 343 10.10 -23.59 25.91
N LEU A 344 10.96 -23.55 24.90
CA LEU A 344 12.20 -24.31 24.88
C LEU A 344 13.21 -23.67 25.84
N ASN A 345 13.78 -24.49 26.72
CA ASN A 345 14.90 -24.11 27.57
C ASN A 345 16.08 -25.03 27.25
N ASP A 346 17.28 -24.50 27.23
CA ASP A 346 18.55 -25.25 27.04
C ASP A 346 18.52 -26.17 25.80
N VAL A 347 18.22 -25.60 24.63
CA VAL A 347 18.09 -26.33 23.37
C VAL A 347 19.43 -26.95 22.98
N LYS A 348 19.47 -28.29 22.87
CA LYS A 348 20.65 -29.04 22.42
C LYS A 348 20.80 -29.03 20.90
N GLY A 349 19.70 -28.91 20.18
CA GLY A 349 19.66 -28.86 18.73
C GLY A 349 19.54 -30.23 18.05
N ASP A 350 18.93 -31.24 18.68
CA ASP A 350 18.54 -32.50 18.03
C ASP A 350 17.33 -32.25 17.14
N LEU A 351 17.53 -32.17 15.84
CA LEU A 351 16.49 -31.82 14.87
C LEU A 351 16.13 -33.03 14.01
N LYS A 352 14.83 -33.40 14.02
CA LYS A 352 14.32 -34.51 13.21
C LYS A 352 13.15 -34.08 12.36
N MET A 353 13.15 -34.51 11.11
CA MET A 353 11.99 -34.51 10.22
C MET A 353 11.67 -35.95 9.88
N LYS A 354 10.39 -36.34 9.99
CA LYS A 354 9.93 -37.70 9.71
C LYS A 354 8.76 -37.65 8.74
N ASP A 355 8.93 -38.25 7.56
CA ASP A 355 7.90 -38.40 6.51
C ASP A 355 7.16 -37.09 6.21
N VAL A 356 7.88 -35.99 6.04
CA VAL A 356 7.31 -34.66 5.89
C VAL A 356 6.85 -34.45 4.45
N TYR A 357 5.55 -34.12 4.32
CA TYR A 357 4.92 -33.73 3.05
C TYR A 357 4.50 -32.26 3.12
N PHE A 358 4.84 -31.51 2.08
CA PHE A 358 4.49 -30.10 1.99
C PHE A 358 4.32 -29.62 0.54
N GLY A 359 3.49 -28.59 0.35
CA GLY A 359 3.34 -27.85 -0.91
C GLY A 359 2.69 -26.49 -0.68
N TYR A 360 3.21 -25.45 -1.33
CA TYR A 360 2.68 -24.09 -1.26
C TYR A 360 1.25 -23.96 -1.80
N LYS A 361 0.89 -24.83 -2.78
CA LYS A 361 -0.47 -24.97 -3.31
C LYS A 361 -1.07 -26.31 -2.88
N GLN A 362 -2.40 -26.38 -2.78
CA GLN A 362 -3.08 -27.60 -2.35
C GLN A 362 -2.81 -28.79 -3.29
N ASP A 363 -2.70 -28.51 -4.60
CA ASP A 363 -2.63 -29.55 -5.64
C ASP A 363 -1.19 -29.93 -6.04
N LYS A 364 -0.16 -29.26 -5.49
CA LYS A 364 1.24 -29.54 -5.83
C LYS A 364 2.09 -29.75 -4.58
N LEU A 365 2.59 -30.98 -4.40
CA LEU A 365 3.59 -31.29 -3.38
C LEU A 365 4.98 -30.86 -3.87
N ILE A 366 5.74 -30.24 -2.95
CA ILE A 366 7.15 -29.89 -3.13
C ILE A 366 8.02 -30.82 -2.31
N LEU A 367 7.61 -31.18 -1.07
CA LEU A 367 8.28 -32.21 -0.27
C LEU A 367 7.39 -33.45 -0.25
N LYS A 368 7.97 -34.61 -0.50
CA LYS A 368 7.26 -35.88 -0.71
C LYS A 368 7.84 -36.98 0.19
N GLY A 369 7.61 -36.85 1.52
CA GLY A 369 8.08 -37.83 2.50
C GLY A 369 9.55 -37.61 2.91
N VAL A 370 9.95 -36.33 3.10
CA VAL A 370 11.32 -36.00 3.51
C VAL A 370 11.55 -36.42 4.96
N SER A 371 12.60 -37.22 5.20
CA SER A 371 13.05 -37.65 6.51
C SER A 371 14.54 -37.35 6.68
N LEU A 372 14.89 -36.60 7.73
CA LEU A 372 16.28 -36.28 8.10
C LEU A 372 16.46 -36.22 9.62
N HIS A 373 17.68 -36.45 10.07
CA HIS A 373 18.06 -36.35 11.46
C HIS A 373 19.42 -35.64 11.59
N ALA A 374 19.41 -34.49 12.23
CA ALA A 374 20.61 -33.73 12.61
C ALA A 374 20.81 -33.85 14.12
N THR A 375 21.84 -34.53 14.53
CA THR A 375 22.23 -34.61 15.94
C THR A 375 22.92 -33.33 16.40
N PRO A 376 22.91 -33.02 17.72
CA PRO A 376 23.53 -31.80 18.24
C PRO A 376 24.97 -31.59 17.72
N GLY A 377 25.23 -30.40 17.20
CA GLY A 377 26.54 -29.99 16.68
C GLY A 377 26.90 -30.52 15.29
N THR A 378 26.05 -31.28 14.61
CA THR A 378 26.32 -31.81 13.26
C THR A 378 25.98 -30.79 12.16
N LYS A 379 26.77 -30.84 11.07
CA LYS A 379 26.60 -30.05 9.87
C LYS A 379 26.00 -30.91 8.76
N ILE A 380 24.79 -30.60 8.31
CA ILE A 380 24.14 -31.30 7.22
C ILE A 380 24.11 -30.39 5.99
N ALA A 381 24.64 -30.86 4.87
CA ALA A 381 24.58 -30.19 3.59
C ALA A 381 23.40 -30.74 2.75
N LEU A 382 22.54 -29.85 2.25
CA LEU A 382 21.48 -30.16 1.29
C LEU A 382 21.98 -29.83 -0.12
N VAL A 383 22.03 -30.84 -0.99
CA VAL A 383 22.52 -30.75 -2.38
C VAL A 383 21.40 -31.21 -3.32
N GLY A 384 21.35 -30.68 -4.52
CA GLY A 384 20.34 -31.05 -5.55
C GLY A 384 20.08 -29.92 -6.53
N GLU A 385 19.36 -30.21 -7.58
CA GLU A 385 19.02 -29.23 -8.62
C GLU A 385 18.16 -28.08 -8.11
N THR A 386 18.10 -26.98 -8.86
CA THR A 386 17.20 -25.87 -8.55
C THR A 386 15.75 -26.35 -8.61
N GLY A 387 14.97 -26.08 -7.56
CA GLY A 387 13.59 -26.56 -7.45
C GLY A 387 13.41 -27.91 -6.76
N ALA A 388 14.49 -28.61 -6.38
CA ALA A 388 14.38 -29.91 -5.67
C ALA A 388 13.76 -29.84 -4.26
N GLY A 389 13.54 -28.62 -3.70
CA GLY A 389 12.89 -28.43 -2.39
C GLY A 389 13.83 -28.03 -1.24
N LYS A 390 15.10 -27.73 -1.51
CA LYS A 390 16.11 -27.37 -0.48
C LYS A 390 15.68 -26.17 0.39
N THR A 391 15.39 -25.02 -0.20
CA THR A 391 14.91 -23.82 0.51
C THR A 391 13.57 -24.07 1.21
N THR A 392 12.74 -24.95 0.67
CA THR A 392 11.47 -25.34 1.31
C THR A 392 11.73 -26.06 2.63
N ILE A 393 12.72 -26.93 2.72
CA ILE A 393 13.10 -27.57 4.00
C ILE A 393 13.49 -26.49 5.03
N LEU A 394 14.35 -25.52 4.66
CA LEU A 394 14.73 -24.44 5.57
C LEU A 394 13.53 -23.64 6.07
N ASN A 395 12.54 -23.38 5.22
CA ASN A 395 11.35 -22.62 5.57
C ASN A 395 10.39 -23.37 6.51
N MET A 396 10.43 -24.71 6.53
CA MET A 396 9.59 -25.52 7.42
C MET A 396 10.09 -25.50 8.87
N LEU A 397 11.40 -25.41 9.08
CA LEU A 397 12.02 -25.52 10.40
C LEU A 397 11.61 -24.37 11.36
N PRO A 398 11.63 -23.09 10.98
CA PRO A 398 11.14 -21.98 11.80
C PRO A 398 9.60 -21.86 11.78
N ARG A 399 8.92 -22.83 11.17
CA ARG A 399 7.46 -22.87 11.04
C ARG A 399 6.90 -21.62 10.36
N PHE A 400 7.53 -21.19 9.25
CA PHE A 400 6.98 -20.14 8.38
C PHE A 400 5.77 -20.64 7.61
N PHE A 401 5.71 -21.96 7.39
CA PHE A 401 4.59 -22.68 6.80
C PHE A 401 4.33 -23.95 7.61
N ASP A 402 3.07 -24.34 7.72
CA ASP A 402 2.71 -25.59 8.38
C ASP A 402 2.75 -26.76 7.38
N ILE A 403 3.28 -27.90 7.80
CA ILE A 403 3.39 -29.13 7.00
C ILE A 403 2.00 -29.75 6.76
N LYS A 404 1.85 -30.51 5.66
CA LYS A 404 0.59 -31.22 5.36
C LYS A 404 0.48 -32.52 6.14
N SER A 405 1.58 -33.24 6.26
CA SER A 405 1.68 -34.48 7.06
C SER A 405 3.14 -34.76 7.40
N GLY A 406 3.34 -35.70 8.31
CA GLY A 406 4.65 -35.99 8.90
C GLY A 406 4.87 -35.28 10.22
N GLU A 407 6.10 -35.24 10.69
CA GLU A 407 6.46 -34.62 11.96
C GLU A 407 7.83 -33.94 11.88
N ILE A 408 7.94 -32.79 12.56
CA ILE A 408 9.23 -32.10 12.78
C ILE A 408 9.38 -31.92 14.28
N THR A 409 10.52 -32.35 14.82
CA THR A 409 10.82 -32.25 16.26
C THR A 409 12.15 -31.57 16.51
N ILE A 410 12.24 -30.84 17.63
CA ILE A 410 13.48 -30.31 18.20
C ILE A 410 13.60 -30.86 19.60
N ASP A 411 14.75 -31.51 19.89
CA ASP A 411 15.01 -32.18 21.16
C ASP A 411 13.87 -33.13 21.58
N GLY A 412 13.26 -33.80 20.60
CA GLY A 412 12.15 -34.74 20.79
C GLY A 412 10.76 -34.08 20.95
N ILE A 413 10.66 -32.76 20.95
CA ILE A 413 9.39 -32.03 21.07
C ILE A 413 8.93 -31.59 19.67
N SER A 414 7.67 -31.91 19.33
CA SER A 414 7.08 -31.46 18.04
C SER A 414 7.02 -29.94 17.96
N ILE A 415 7.42 -29.36 16.80
CA ILE A 415 7.38 -27.91 16.60
C ILE A 415 5.98 -27.31 16.71
N HIS A 416 4.92 -28.12 16.61
CA HIS A 416 3.55 -27.68 16.83
C HIS A 416 3.24 -27.43 18.31
N ASN A 417 3.97 -28.13 19.22
CA ASN A 417 3.83 -28.01 20.66
C ASN A 417 4.82 -27.02 21.29
N ILE A 418 5.57 -26.29 20.46
CA ILE A 418 6.52 -25.26 20.89
C ILE A 418 5.94 -23.89 20.52
N LYS A 419 6.07 -22.91 21.43
CA LYS A 419 5.76 -21.51 21.11
C LYS A 419 6.64 -21.02 19.98
N ARG A 420 6.05 -20.43 18.92
CA ARG A 420 6.79 -19.97 17.73
C ARG A 420 7.92 -19.00 18.07
N GLU A 421 7.69 -18.11 19.02
CA GLU A 421 8.72 -17.18 19.48
C GLU A 421 9.95 -17.93 20.00
N SER A 422 9.74 -18.91 20.89
CA SER A 422 10.80 -19.73 21.45
C SER A 422 11.48 -20.62 20.39
N LEU A 423 10.68 -21.19 19.47
CA LEU A 423 11.19 -21.94 18.32
C LEU A 423 12.13 -21.09 17.47
N ARG A 424 11.71 -19.88 17.10
CA ARG A 424 12.47 -18.95 16.25
C ARG A 424 13.70 -18.38 16.97
N GLN A 425 13.62 -18.19 18.28
CA GLN A 425 14.78 -17.79 19.10
C GLN A 425 15.84 -18.89 19.19
N SER A 426 15.47 -20.17 19.06
CA SER A 426 16.43 -21.30 19.08
C SER A 426 17.21 -21.46 17.77
N MET A 427 16.92 -20.66 16.74
CA MET A 427 17.58 -20.78 15.43
C MET A 427 17.87 -19.41 14.81
N ALA A 428 18.90 -19.33 13.98
CA ALA A 428 19.12 -18.19 13.11
C ALA A 428 19.20 -18.63 11.66
N ILE A 429 18.77 -17.73 10.76
CA ILE A 429 18.78 -17.94 9.32
C ILE A 429 19.73 -16.94 8.69
N VAL A 430 20.66 -17.43 7.88
CA VAL A 430 21.47 -16.63 6.97
C VAL A 430 20.92 -16.84 5.57
N LEU A 431 20.21 -15.84 5.05
CA LEU A 431 19.58 -15.88 3.74
C LEU A 431 20.58 -15.56 2.63
N GLN A 432 20.28 -16.04 1.42
CA GLN A 432 21.01 -15.71 0.19
C GLN A 432 20.99 -14.21 -0.08
N ASP A 433 19.79 -13.61 -0.09
CA ASP A 433 19.61 -12.17 -0.24
C ASP A 433 19.63 -11.50 1.14
N THR A 434 20.64 -10.68 1.36
CA THR A 434 20.83 -9.98 2.64
C THR A 434 20.03 -8.69 2.64
N HIS A 435 19.10 -8.56 3.57
CA HIS A 435 18.40 -7.30 3.83
C HIS A 435 18.98 -6.56 5.02
N LEU A 436 19.38 -5.30 4.77
CA LEU A 436 19.88 -4.39 5.79
C LEU A 436 18.89 -3.22 6.00
N PHE A 437 18.61 -2.93 7.25
CA PHE A 437 17.69 -1.85 7.61
C PHE A 437 18.41 -0.51 7.62
N THR A 438 17.70 0.56 7.32
CA THR A 438 18.21 1.92 7.51
C THR A 438 18.55 2.13 8.97
N GLY A 439 19.82 2.46 9.25
CA GLY A 439 20.38 2.58 10.59
C GLY A 439 21.89 2.38 10.56
N THR A 440 22.52 2.36 11.73
CA THR A 440 23.96 2.14 11.85
C THR A 440 24.33 0.68 11.61
N VAL A 441 25.59 0.41 11.28
CA VAL A 441 26.15 -0.95 11.21
C VAL A 441 25.92 -1.68 12.54
N CYS A 442 26.13 -0.99 13.66
CA CYS A 442 25.92 -1.53 15.01
C CYS A 442 24.48 -2.00 15.21
N GLU A 443 23.50 -1.18 14.88
CA GLU A 443 22.07 -1.50 14.97
C GLU A 443 21.69 -2.68 14.08
N ASN A 444 22.23 -2.74 12.87
CA ASN A 444 22.00 -3.85 11.95
C ASN A 444 22.53 -5.18 12.47
N ILE A 445 23.68 -5.22 13.14
CA ILE A 445 24.19 -6.45 13.79
C ILE A 445 23.34 -6.76 15.03
N ARG A 446 23.06 -5.75 15.86
CA ARG A 446 22.26 -5.88 17.10
C ARG A 446 20.82 -6.37 16.84
N PHE A 447 20.34 -6.28 15.59
CA PHE A 447 19.02 -6.80 15.21
C PHE A 447 18.84 -8.30 15.54
N GLY A 448 19.94 -9.09 15.56
CA GLY A 448 19.90 -10.49 15.98
C GLY A 448 19.65 -10.70 17.48
N ARG A 449 20.03 -9.73 18.33
CA ARG A 449 19.77 -9.71 19.77
C ARG A 449 19.71 -8.26 20.24
N PRO A 450 18.51 -7.65 20.36
CA PRO A 450 18.34 -6.24 20.67
C PRO A 450 18.96 -5.77 21.98
N GLU A 451 19.06 -6.67 22.97
CA GLU A 451 19.62 -6.39 24.30
C GLU A 451 21.17 -6.45 24.34
N ALA A 452 21.82 -6.76 23.21
CA ALA A 452 23.27 -6.91 23.17
C ALA A 452 24.00 -5.58 23.36
N THR A 453 25.11 -5.62 24.12
CA THR A 453 26.00 -4.46 24.32
C THR A 453 26.83 -4.17 23.07
N ASP A 454 27.47 -2.99 23.03
CA ASP A 454 28.38 -2.64 21.92
C ASP A 454 29.59 -3.57 21.86
N GLU A 455 30.09 -4.02 23.02
CA GLU A 455 31.17 -4.97 23.11
C GLU A 455 30.81 -6.32 22.50
N GLU A 456 29.63 -6.83 22.79
CA GLU A 456 29.10 -8.08 22.20
C GLU A 456 28.92 -7.96 20.68
N VAL A 457 28.43 -6.82 20.18
CA VAL A 457 28.36 -6.53 18.74
C VAL A 457 29.75 -6.59 18.10
N ILE A 458 30.76 -5.99 18.75
CA ILE A 458 32.14 -6.00 18.27
C ILE A 458 32.72 -7.44 18.28
N GLN A 459 32.41 -8.24 19.31
CA GLN A 459 32.87 -9.64 19.38
C GLN A 459 32.21 -10.50 18.28
N ALA A 460 30.88 -10.36 18.05
CA ALA A 460 30.20 -11.05 16.97
C ALA A 460 30.81 -10.68 15.60
N ALA A 461 31.11 -9.41 15.37
CA ALA A 461 31.76 -8.95 14.14
C ALA A 461 33.19 -9.46 13.99
N LYS A 462 33.93 -9.64 15.07
CA LYS A 462 35.29 -10.26 15.06
C LYS A 462 35.21 -11.75 14.73
N LEU A 463 34.28 -12.47 15.36
CA LEU A 463 34.04 -13.89 15.13
C LEU A 463 33.80 -14.19 13.65
N THR A 464 33.02 -13.33 12.99
CA THR A 464 32.59 -13.50 11.61
C THR A 464 33.45 -12.76 10.57
N ALA A 465 34.64 -12.29 10.95
CA ALA A 465 35.54 -11.52 10.12
C ALA A 465 35.01 -10.18 9.57
N ALA A 466 33.84 -9.72 10.02
CA ALA A 466 33.24 -8.44 9.61
C ALA A 466 34.01 -7.23 10.19
N HIS A 467 34.57 -7.34 11.37
CA HIS A 467 35.27 -6.25 12.08
C HIS A 467 36.31 -5.52 11.23
N SER A 468 37.06 -6.25 10.41
CA SER A 468 38.16 -5.71 9.63
C SER A 468 37.73 -4.69 8.57
N PHE A 469 36.57 -4.90 7.92
CA PHE A 469 36.02 -3.93 6.97
C PHE A 469 35.25 -2.83 7.68
N ILE A 470 34.51 -3.15 8.76
CA ILE A 470 33.75 -2.16 9.53
C ILE A 470 34.66 -1.03 10.04
N LYS A 471 35.83 -1.35 10.56
CA LYS A 471 36.82 -0.36 11.00
C LYS A 471 37.28 0.60 9.89
N ARG A 472 37.22 0.19 8.63
CA ARG A 472 37.62 1.02 7.49
C ARG A 472 36.49 1.91 6.96
N LEU A 473 35.28 1.72 7.44
CA LEU A 473 34.17 2.61 7.12
C LEU A 473 34.36 4.00 7.79
N PRO A 474 33.88 5.08 7.19
CA PRO A 474 34.16 6.45 7.67
C PRO A 474 33.84 6.70 9.15
N LYS A 475 32.81 6.04 9.70
CA LYS A 475 32.40 6.14 11.11
C LYS A 475 32.42 4.77 11.82
N GLY A 476 33.10 3.78 11.26
CA GLY A 476 33.17 2.42 11.82
C GLY A 476 31.77 1.83 12.04
N TYR A 477 31.50 1.34 13.26
CA TYR A 477 30.20 0.78 13.65
C TYR A 477 29.04 1.78 13.64
N HIS A 478 29.31 3.10 13.69
CA HIS A 478 28.31 4.17 13.61
C HIS A 478 28.07 4.66 12.17
N THR A 479 28.64 3.98 11.17
CA THR A 479 28.34 4.28 9.76
C THR A 479 26.88 3.98 9.47
N MET A 480 26.16 4.97 8.92
CA MET A 480 24.76 4.81 8.49
C MET A 480 24.68 3.97 7.22
N LEU A 481 23.74 3.04 7.22
CA LEU A 481 23.34 2.23 6.08
C LEU A 481 21.97 2.71 5.60
N GLU A 482 21.86 2.90 4.30
CA GLU A 482 20.62 3.35 3.64
C GLU A 482 20.38 2.48 2.40
N ASN A 483 19.14 2.45 1.93
CA ASN A 483 18.77 1.73 0.72
C ASN A 483 19.33 0.30 0.67
N ASP A 484 19.03 -0.49 1.69
CA ASP A 484 19.49 -1.88 1.81
C ASP A 484 21.03 -2.04 1.81
N GLY A 485 21.74 -1.06 2.36
CA GLY A 485 23.19 -1.05 2.43
C GLY A 485 23.86 -0.85 1.05
N ALA A 486 23.27 -0.04 0.19
CA ALA A 486 23.79 0.26 -1.15
C ALA A 486 25.22 0.84 -1.15
N ASN A 487 25.67 1.38 -0.03
CA ASN A 487 27.03 1.87 0.19
C ASN A 487 28.04 0.77 0.56
N LEU A 488 27.61 -0.50 0.63
CA LEU A 488 28.45 -1.66 0.91
C LEU A 488 28.52 -2.60 -0.30
N SER A 489 29.65 -3.33 -0.43
CA SER A 489 29.71 -4.43 -1.40
C SER A 489 28.81 -5.60 -0.96
N GLN A 490 28.45 -6.48 -1.90
CA GLN A 490 27.62 -7.66 -1.61
C GLN A 490 28.27 -8.55 -0.53
N GLY A 491 29.60 -8.78 -0.60
CA GLY A 491 30.32 -9.54 0.41
C GLY A 491 30.29 -8.88 1.80
N GLN A 492 30.39 -7.54 1.87
CA GLN A 492 30.28 -6.81 3.14
C GLN A 492 28.88 -6.92 3.74
N ARG A 493 27.82 -6.83 2.91
CA ARG A 493 26.45 -7.06 3.37
C ARG A 493 26.26 -8.46 3.94
N GLN A 494 26.80 -9.48 3.24
CA GLN A 494 26.72 -10.87 3.70
C GLN A 494 27.48 -11.08 5.04
N LEU A 495 28.66 -10.48 5.23
CA LEU A 495 29.39 -10.52 6.50
C LEU A 495 28.59 -9.89 7.65
N LEU A 496 27.81 -8.82 7.41
CA LEU A 496 26.91 -8.24 8.42
C LEU A 496 25.75 -9.18 8.75
N ASN A 497 25.20 -9.87 7.76
CA ASN A 497 24.15 -10.87 7.98
C ASN A 497 24.66 -12.05 8.83
N ILE A 498 25.86 -12.52 8.56
CA ILE A 498 26.50 -13.56 9.37
C ILE A 498 26.78 -13.04 10.80
N ALA A 499 27.21 -11.78 10.96
CA ALA A 499 27.41 -11.18 12.28
C ALA A 499 26.09 -11.02 13.05
N ARG A 500 24.99 -10.73 12.35
CA ARG A 500 23.63 -10.72 12.92
C ARG A 500 23.23 -12.11 13.43
N ALA A 501 23.52 -13.16 12.71
CA ALA A 501 23.29 -14.53 13.15
C ALA A 501 24.19 -14.92 14.33
N ALA A 502 25.45 -14.45 14.33
CA ALA A 502 26.42 -14.74 15.39
C ALA A 502 26.04 -14.12 16.74
N ILE A 503 25.52 -12.89 16.76
CA ILE A 503 25.12 -12.21 18.00
C ILE A 503 23.88 -12.83 18.63
N ALA A 504 23.02 -13.46 17.82
CA ALA A 504 21.86 -14.20 18.30
C ALA A 504 22.26 -15.46 19.08
N ASP A 505 23.44 -16.01 18.80
CA ASP A 505 24.03 -17.21 19.45
C ASP A 505 23.08 -18.42 19.51
N PRO A 506 22.45 -18.82 18.41
CA PRO A 506 21.45 -19.88 18.41
C PRO A 506 22.10 -21.28 18.41
N PRO A 507 21.48 -22.30 19.01
CA PRO A 507 21.94 -23.70 18.91
C PRO A 507 21.75 -24.31 17.52
N ILE A 508 20.82 -23.76 16.69
CA ILE A 508 20.53 -24.27 15.36
C ILE A 508 20.77 -23.17 14.31
N LEU A 509 21.47 -23.50 13.25
CA LEU A 509 21.76 -22.60 12.13
C LEU A 509 21.13 -23.11 10.84
N LEU A 510 20.49 -22.22 10.12
CA LEU A 510 19.90 -22.47 8.81
C LEU A 510 20.61 -21.54 7.81
N LEU A 511 21.36 -22.12 6.88
CA LEU A 511 22.21 -21.36 5.96
C LEU A 511 21.74 -21.60 4.53
N ASP A 512 21.31 -20.54 3.85
CA ASP A 512 21.05 -20.56 2.41
C ASP A 512 22.27 -19.91 1.70
N GLU A 513 23.20 -20.76 1.29
CA GLU A 513 24.49 -20.34 0.76
C GLU A 513 24.40 -20.09 -0.75
N ALA A 514 24.10 -18.86 -1.16
CA ALA A 514 24.33 -18.42 -2.53
C ALA A 514 25.25 -17.20 -2.54
N THR A 515 26.45 -17.40 -3.00
CA THR A 515 27.51 -16.40 -3.10
C THR A 515 27.88 -16.12 -4.55
N SER A 516 26.94 -16.22 -5.47
CA SER A 516 27.11 -15.78 -6.85
C SER A 516 27.46 -14.28 -6.88
N ASN A 517 28.53 -13.92 -7.60
CA ASN A 517 29.01 -12.55 -7.82
C ASN A 517 29.73 -11.87 -6.63
N ILE A 518 30.38 -12.63 -5.77
CA ILE A 518 31.28 -12.10 -4.71
C ILE A 518 32.73 -12.29 -5.12
N ASP A 519 33.57 -11.27 -4.87
CA ASP A 519 35.03 -11.36 -5.11
C ASP A 519 35.69 -12.44 -4.23
N THR A 520 36.71 -13.09 -4.71
CA THR A 520 37.40 -14.23 -4.07
C THR A 520 37.91 -13.90 -2.65
N ARG A 521 38.31 -12.65 -2.38
CA ARG A 521 38.78 -12.23 -1.05
C ARG A 521 37.62 -12.15 -0.04
N SER A 522 36.52 -11.55 -0.42
CA SER A 522 35.31 -11.49 0.41
C SER A 522 34.74 -12.87 0.63
N GLU A 523 34.82 -13.73 -0.37
CA GLU A 523 34.40 -15.12 -0.31
C GLU A 523 35.16 -15.91 0.78
N LEU A 524 36.46 -15.81 0.83
CA LEU A 524 37.28 -16.44 1.88
C LEU A 524 36.93 -15.94 3.28
N LEU A 525 36.62 -14.65 3.42
CA LEU A 525 36.20 -14.07 4.71
C LEU A 525 34.81 -14.57 5.13
N ILE A 526 33.88 -14.67 4.19
CA ILE A 526 32.54 -15.22 4.43
C ILE A 526 32.67 -16.68 4.87
N GLN A 527 33.45 -17.50 4.15
CA GLN A 527 33.64 -18.90 4.49
C GLN A 527 34.24 -19.06 5.91
N LYS A 528 35.28 -18.30 6.25
CA LYS A 528 35.81 -18.28 7.61
C LYS A 528 34.80 -17.88 8.66
N GLY A 529 33.96 -16.86 8.34
CA GLY A 529 32.90 -16.42 9.24
C GLY A 529 31.85 -17.50 9.47
N LEU A 530 31.44 -18.19 8.39
CA LEU A 530 30.47 -19.28 8.46
C LEU A 530 31.04 -20.49 9.21
N ASP A 531 32.28 -20.89 8.92
CA ASP A 531 32.91 -22.02 9.61
C ASP A 531 33.00 -21.79 11.14
N LYS A 532 33.36 -20.57 11.54
CA LYS A 532 33.38 -20.16 12.95
C LYS A 532 31.97 -20.10 13.57
N LEU A 533 31.01 -19.61 12.81
CA LEU A 533 29.62 -19.54 13.26
C LEU A 533 29.05 -20.95 13.50
N MET A 534 29.40 -21.92 12.68
CA MET A 534 28.92 -23.32 12.76
C MET A 534 29.56 -24.17 13.84
N GLU A 535 30.70 -23.72 14.42
CA GLU A 535 31.40 -24.52 15.47
C GLU A 535 30.48 -24.78 16.66
N GLY A 536 30.24 -26.07 16.98
CA GLY A 536 29.43 -26.51 18.12
C GLY A 536 27.91 -26.37 17.94
N ARG A 537 27.44 -25.98 16.75
CA ARG A 537 25.99 -25.76 16.47
C ARG A 537 25.48 -26.74 15.43
N THR A 538 24.22 -27.16 15.59
CA THR A 538 23.54 -27.95 14.57
C THR A 538 23.25 -27.07 13.36
N SER A 539 23.78 -27.43 12.19
CA SER A 539 23.69 -26.58 10.98
C SER A 539 23.08 -27.32 9.81
N ILE A 540 22.03 -26.73 9.21
CA ILE A 540 21.46 -27.20 7.94
C ILE A 540 21.84 -26.18 6.87
N ILE A 541 22.54 -26.63 5.83
CA ILE A 541 23.17 -25.76 4.84
C ILE A 541 22.70 -26.14 3.45
N ILE A 542 22.15 -25.20 2.69
CA ILE A 542 21.99 -25.38 1.24
C ILE A 542 23.34 -25.06 0.61
N ALA A 543 24.04 -26.11 0.21
CA ALA A 543 25.41 -25.97 -0.26
C ALA A 543 25.44 -25.80 -1.79
N HIS A 544 26.03 -24.70 -2.23
CA HIS A 544 26.36 -24.39 -3.62
C HIS A 544 27.88 -24.42 -3.87
N ARG A 545 28.68 -24.74 -2.84
CA ARG A 545 30.15 -24.75 -2.91
C ARG A 545 30.71 -26.09 -2.51
N LEU A 546 31.78 -26.49 -3.21
CA LEU A 546 32.47 -27.73 -2.95
C LEU A 546 33.07 -27.77 -1.53
N SER A 547 33.66 -26.66 -1.06
CA SER A 547 34.25 -26.57 0.29
C SER A 547 33.22 -26.85 1.39
N THR A 548 32.03 -26.30 1.27
CA THR A 548 30.95 -26.49 2.23
C THR A 548 30.42 -27.93 2.21
N VAL A 549 30.28 -28.50 1.01
CA VAL A 549 29.85 -29.89 0.84
C VAL A 549 30.85 -30.87 1.43
N ARG A 550 32.17 -30.67 1.16
CA ARG A 550 33.24 -31.56 1.67
C ARG A 550 33.36 -31.54 3.19
N ASN A 551 33.13 -30.40 3.82
CA ASN A 551 33.27 -30.20 5.26
C ASN A 551 32.00 -30.54 6.06
N ALA A 552 30.94 -30.99 5.40
CA ALA A 552 29.71 -31.42 6.06
C ALA A 552 29.87 -32.83 6.64
N ASP A 553 29.32 -33.04 7.84
CA ASP A 553 29.31 -34.37 8.49
C ASP A 553 28.39 -35.32 7.73
N ARG A 554 27.33 -34.80 7.11
CA ARG A 554 26.41 -35.57 6.27
C ARG A 554 25.89 -34.72 5.12
N ILE A 555 25.79 -35.35 3.96
CA ILE A 555 25.21 -34.76 2.74
C ILE A 555 23.90 -35.48 2.46
N LEU A 556 22.85 -34.71 2.17
CA LEU A 556 21.55 -35.20 1.73
C LEU A 556 21.30 -34.70 0.32
N VAL A 557 21.12 -35.65 -0.62
CA VAL A 557 20.85 -35.35 -2.01
C VAL A 557 19.34 -35.33 -2.22
N LEU A 558 18.82 -34.18 -2.62
CA LEU A 558 17.41 -33.98 -2.92
C LEU A 558 17.16 -34.03 -4.43
N ASP A 559 16.15 -34.77 -4.83
CA ASP A 559 15.62 -34.77 -6.18
C ASP A 559 14.09 -34.89 -6.13
N ASP A 560 13.40 -34.07 -6.91
CA ASP A 560 11.92 -33.99 -6.98
C ASP A 560 11.21 -34.08 -5.61
N GLY A 561 11.76 -33.42 -4.60
CA GLY A 561 11.16 -33.33 -3.25
C GLY A 561 11.40 -34.54 -2.36
N GLN A 562 12.31 -35.42 -2.70
CA GLN A 562 12.70 -36.60 -1.91
C GLN A 562 14.20 -36.60 -1.64
N ILE A 563 14.62 -37.21 -0.53
CA ILE A 563 16.01 -37.50 -0.27
C ILE A 563 16.33 -38.85 -0.91
N ILE A 564 17.11 -38.84 -1.98
CA ILE A 564 17.47 -40.05 -2.75
C ILE A 564 18.79 -40.68 -2.33
N GLU A 565 19.72 -39.87 -1.83
CA GLU A 565 21.03 -40.35 -1.34
C GLU A 565 21.39 -39.59 -0.05
N GLN A 566 22.10 -40.27 0.85
CA GLN A 566 22.65 -39.67 2.06
C GLN A 566 23.95 -40.36 2.47
N GLY A 567 24.94 -39.58 2.92
CA GLY A 567 26.25 -40.10 3.32
C GLY A 567 27.29 -38.99 3.49
N THR A 568 28.50 -39.35 3.72
CA THR A 568 29.69 -38.46 3.67
C THR A 568 30.07 -38.19 2.22
N HIS A 569 30.88 -37.17 1.96
CA HIS A 569 31.45 -36.85 0.65
C HIS A 569 32.08 -38.06 -0.03
N THR A 570 32.96 -38.78 0.71
CA THR A 570 33.67 -39.93 0.19
C THR A 570 32.74 -41.12 -0.13
N GLU A 571 31.78 -41.40 0.74
CA GLU A 571 30.79 -42.47 0.52
C GLU A 571 29.98 -42.22 -0.74
N LEU A 572 29.44 -40.99 -0.90
CA LEU A 572 28.61 -40.64 -2.04
C LEU A 572 29.35 -40.59 -3.37
N LEU A 573 30.61 -40.19 -3.38
CA LEU A 573 31.49 -40.29 -4.57
C LEU A 573 31.72 -41.74 -4.99
N ASN A 574 31.90 -42.64 -4.02
CA ASN A 574 32.12 -44.05 -4.30
C ASN A 574 30.86 -44.78 -4.82
N LEU A 575 29.67 -44.28 -4.42
CA LEU A 575 28.38 -44.79 -4.91
C LEU A 575 28.15 -44.50 -6.40
N LYS A 576 28.82 -43.48 -6.97
CA LYS A 576 28.68 -43.03 -8.38
C LYS A 576 27.22 -42.76 -8.77
N GLY A 577 26.40 -42.29 -7.83
CA GLY A 577 24.99 -41.98 -8.00
C GLY A 577 24.75 -40.54 -8.46
N LYS A 578 23.57 -39.99 -8.09
CA LYS A 578 23.16 -38.62 -8.44
C LYS A 578 24.14 -37.58 -7.88
N TYR A 579 24.68 -37.79 -6.65
CA TYR A 579 25.68 -36.92 -6.07
C TYR A 579 26.94 -36.83 -6.93
N TYR A 580 27.40 -37.96 -7.44
CA TYR A 580 28.60 -38.01 -8.31
C TYR A 580 28.38 -37.21 -9.59
N SER A 581 27.20 -37.35 -10.22
CA SER A 581 26.86 -36.59 -11.43
C SER A 581 26.84 -35.09 -11.14
N LEU A 582 26.16 -34.65 -10.05
CA LEU A 582 26.12 -33.25 -9.64
C LEU A 582 27.50 -32.70 -9.30
N TYR A 583 28.36 -33.55 -8.71
CA TYR A 583 29.71 -33.17 -8.40
C TYR A 583 30.54 -32.92 -9.67
N GLN A 584 30.45 -33.79 -10.67
CA GLN A 584 31.13 -33.61 -11.95
C GLN A 584 30.61 -32.36 -12.70
N GLU A 585 29.30 -32.16 -12.77
CA GLU A 585 28.72 -31.01 -13.46
C GLU A 585 29.03 -29.67 -12.82
N GLN A 586 29.06 -29.59 -11.48
CA GLN A 586 29.19 -28.31 -10.77
C GLN A 586 30.62 -27.99 -10.32
N PHE A 587 31.50 -28.98 -10.17
CA PHE A 587 32.77 -28.81 -9.46
C PHE A 587 33.99 -29.38 -10.19
N GLU A 588 33.84 -30.14 -11.25
CA GLU A 588 34.99 -30.68 -12.05
C GLU A 588 35.21 -29.93 -13.39
N GLU A 589 34.39 -28.96 -13.78
CA GLU A 589 34.63 -28.11 -14.96
C GLU A 589 35.61 -26.94 -14.70
N PHE A 590 36.54 -27.10 -13.78
CA PHE A 590 37.63 -26.13 -13.58
C PHE A 590 38.96 -26.79 -13.45
#